data_fc0d18dbf048dfdc3b805e7befaf8119
#
_entry.id   fc0d18dbf048dfdc3b805e7befaf8119
#
_cell.length_a   1.000
_cell.length_b   1.000
_cell.length_c   1.000
_cell.angle_alpha   90.00
_cell.angle_beta   90.00
_cell.angle_gamma   90.00
#
_symmetry.space_group_name_H-M   'P 1'
#
loop_
_entity.id
_entity.type
_entity.pdbx_description
1 polymer ?
#
loop_
_entity_poly.entity_id
_entity_poly.type
_entity_poly.pdbx_seq_one_letter_code
_entity_poly.pdbx_strand_id
1 'polypeptide(L)'
;EVFWNMDYKEIYNQWLENPYFDEATKEELKAIKDDENEIKERFYMDLEFGTAGLRGIIGAGTNRMNIYTVGAATQGLSNYLNANFKDMKQISVVVGYDCRNNSSLFAKISADIFSANGIKVYLFEEMRPTPEMSFAIRHLGCQSGIILTASHNPKEYNGYKAYWDDGAQVLAPHDKGIIDEVNKIASAADIKFQGNPDLIQIIGEDVDKIYLDMVKTVSIDPEAIARHKDMKIVYTPIHGTGMMLIPRALKMWGFENVYTVPEQMIKDGNFPTVVSPNPENAEALTMALNLAKEIDADLVMASDPDADRVGIACKNDKGEWVLINGNQTCLMYLYYIITQYNKLGKMTGNEFCVKTIVTTELIKKIADKNHIEMLDCYTGFKWIAREIRLREGKKKYIGGGEESYGFLAEDFVRDKDAVSACCLIAEVAAWAKDNGKTLYQLLMDIYVEYGFSKEFTVNVVKPGKSG
;
A
#
# COMPACT_ATOMS: atom_id res chain seq x y z
N GLU A 1 -34.45 5.17 -7.45
CA GLU A 1 -35.48 4.92 -6.38
C GLU A 1 -36.11 3.52 -6.40
N VAL A 2 -35.63 2.56 -7.20
CA VAL A 2 -36.34 1.24 -7.38
C VAL A 2 -35.63 0.07 -6.67
N PHE A 3 -34.41 0.21 -6.16
CA PHE A 3 -33.63 -0.93 -5.62
C PHE A 3 -33.67 -1.13 -4.09
N TRP A 4 -34.36 -0.30 -3.33
CA TRP A 4 -34.37 -0.35 -1.86
C TRP A 4 -35.38 -1.32 -1.23
N ASN A 5 -36.00 -2.23 -2.03
CA ASN A 5 -37.05 -3.12 -1.52
C ASN A 5 -36.93 -4.59 -1.92
N MET A 6 -35.83 -5.03 -2.53
CA MET A 6 -35.66 -6.48 -2.74
C MET A 6 -35.11 -7.13 -1.47
N ASP A 7 -35.77 -8.19 -1.01
CA ASP A 7 -35.27 -9.01 0.08
C ASP A 7 -33.96 -9.69 -0.32
N TYR A 8 -32.99 -9.80 0.59
CA TYR A 8 -31.72 -10.48 0.37
C TYR A 8 -31.89 -11.91 -0.21
N LYS A 9 -32.98 -12.59 0.10
CA LYS A 9 -33.35 -13.91 -0.47
C LYS A 9 -33.70 -13.83 -1.95
N GLU A 10 -34.37 -12.76 -2.38
CA GLU A 10 -34.69 -12.56 -3.79
C GLU A 10 -33.41 -12.33 -4.61
N ILE A 11 -32.47 -11.54 -4.10
CA ILE A 11 -31.18 -11.30 -4.76
C ILE A 11 -30.36 -12.58 -4.81
N TYR A 12 -30.32 -13.38 -3.74
CA TYR A 12 -29.67 -14.68 -3.70
C TYR A 12 -30.23 -15.61 -4.78
N ASN A 13 -31.56 -15.72 -4.91
CA ASN A 13 -32.21 -16.55 -5.93
C ASN A 13 -31.91 -16.05 -7.36
N GLN A 14 -31.89 -14.72 -7.57
CA GLN A 14 -31.50 -14.15 -8.86
C GLN A 14 -30.06 -14.56 -9.26
N TRP A 15 -29.12 -14.58 -8.31
CA TRP A 15 -27.76 -15.02 -8.60
C TRP A 15 -27.67 -16.50 -8.93
N LEU A 16 -28.53 -17.33 -8.35
CA LEU A 16 -28.62 -18.77 -8.71
C LEU A 16 -29.22 -19.03 -10.08
N GLU A 17 -30.21 -18.24 -10.49
CA GLU A 17 -31.02 -18.49 -11.70
C GLU A 17 -30.48 -17.75 -12.93
N ASN A 18 -29.85 -16.61 -12.75
CA ASN A 18 -29.42 -15.76 -13.86
C ASN A 18 -28.24 -16.39 -14.61
N PRO A 19 -28.35 -16.53 -15.95
CA PRO A 19 -27.33 -17.16 -16.80
C PRO A 19 -26.01 -16.33 -16.89
N TYR A 20 -26.01 -15.08 -16.51
CA TYR A 20 -24.77 -14.25 -16.47
C TYR A 20 -23.80 -14.64 -15.35
N PHE A 21 -24.27 -15.36 -14.32
CA PHE A 21 -23.39 -15.85 -13.26
C PHE A 21 -22.83 -17.22 -13.62
N ASP A 22 -21.52 -17.41 -13.37
CA ASP A 22 -20.83 -18.66 -13.68
C ASP A 22 -21.21 -19.81 -12.73
N GLU A 23 -20.95 -21.04 -13.17
CA GLU A 23 -21.30 -22.24 -12.40
C GLU A 23 -20.55 -22.33 -11.06
N ALA A 24 -19.29 -21.86 -10.98
CA ALA A 24 -18.54 -21.88 -9.71
C ALA A 24 -19.20 -20.98 -8.67
N THR A 25 -19.66 -19.80 -9.07
CA THR A 25 -20.43 -18.87 -8.21
C THR A 25 -21.73 -19.53 -7.74
N LYS A 26 -22.46 -20.19 -8.65
CA LYS A 26 -23.72 -20.88 -8.32
C LYS A 26 -23.49 -22.07 -7.38
N GLU A 27 -22.45 -22.86 -7.58
CA GLU A 27 -22.11 -23.97 -6.69
C GLU A 27 -21.73 -23.48 -5.28
N GLU A 28 -20.97 -22.39 -5.17
CA GLU A 28 -20.67 -21.75 -3.87
C GLU A 28 -21.97 -21.32 -3.16
N LEU A 29 -22.91 -20.70 -3.88
CA LEU A 29 -24.19 -20.27 -3.32
C LEU A 29 -25.10 -21.44 -2.94
N LYS A 30 -25.12 -22.52 -3.74
CA LYS A 30 -25.85 -23.76 -3.40
C LYS A 30 -25.35 -24.40 -2.11
N ALA A 31 -24.02 -24.32 -1.86
CA ALA A 31 -23.41 -24.88 -0.66
C ALA A 31 -23.90 -24.21 0.65
N ILE A 32 -24.37 -22.97 0.59
CA ILE A 32 -24.87 -22.22 1.76
C ILE A 32 -26.40 -22.14 1.82
N LYS A 33 -27.14 -22.90 0.98
CA LYS A 33 -28.61 -22.80 0.86
C LYS A 33 -29.38 -22.93 2.17
N ASP A 34 -28.84 -23.67 3.11
CA ASP A 34 -29.45 -23.95 4.42
C ASP A 34 -28.90 -23.02 5.53
N ASP A 35 -27.99 -22.12 5.22
CA ASP A 35 -27.40 -21.12 6.14
C ASP A 35 -27.97 -19.72 5.86
N GLU A 36 -29.10 -19.42 6.51
CA GLU A 36 -29.79 -18.15 6.34
C GLU A 36 -28.94 -16.94 6.78
N ASN A 37 -28.10 -17.10 7.80
CA ASN A 37 -27.24 -16.03 8.26
C ASN A 37 -26.17 -15.70 7.23
N GLU A 38 -25.54 -16.71 6.67
CA GLU A 38 -24.53 -16.53 5.62
C GLU A 38 -25.14 -15.92 4.35
N ILE A 39 -26.32 -16.37 3.91
CA ILE A 39 -27.04 -15.78 2.80
C ILE A 39 -27.32 -14.29 3.07
N LYS A 40 -27.80 -13.98 4.26
CA LYS A 40 -28.07 -12.58 4.64
C LYS A 40 -26.83 -11.73 4.63
N GLU A 41 -25.73 -12.16 5.26
CA GLU A 41 -24.47 -11.41 5.29
C GLU A 41 -23.88 -11.14 3.89
N ARG A 42 -24.13 -12.03 2.93
CA ARG A 42 -23.66 -11.89 1.55
C ARG A 42 -24.53 -10.98 0.68
N PHE A 43 -25.80 -10.78 1.04
CA PHE A 43 -26.77 -10.11 0.16
C PHE A 43 -27.59 -8.98 0.81
N TYR A 44 -27.39 -8.67 2.11
CA TYR A 44 -28.19 -7.64 2.80
C TYR A 44 -27.86 -6.21 2.32
N MET A 45 -26.73 -6.05 1.64
CA MET A 45 -26.29 -4.78 1.05
C MET A 45 -25.32 -5.06 -0.11
N ASP A 46 -25.06 -4.04 -0.88
CA ASP A 46 -23.99 -4.09 -1.88
C ASP A 46 -22.66 -3.68 -1.25
N LEU A 47 -21.57 -4.27 -1.74
CA LEU A 47 -20.22 -3.84 -1.35
C LEU A 47 -19.99 -2.43 -1.91
N GLU A 48 -19.88 -1.47 -1.02
CA GLU A 48 -19.74 -0.08 -1.41
C GLU A 48 -18.37 0.21 -2.04
N PHE A 49 -18.38 0.86 -3.20
CA PHE A 49 -17.21 1.53 -3.71
C PHE A 49 -17.03 2.83 -2.90
N GLY A 50 -16.14 2.76 -1.92
CA GLY A 50 -15.83 3.91 -1.05
C GLY A 50 -14.89 4.92 -1.71
N THR A 51 -14.48 5.93 -0.96
CA THR A 51 -13.65 7.05 -1.44
C THR A 51 -12.27 6.65 -1.98
N ALA A 52 -11.85 5.38 -1.82
CA ALA A 52 -10.57 4.88 -2.32
C ALA A 52 -10.69 3.52 -3.03
N GLY A 53 -11.88 2.96 -3.15
CA GLY A 53 -12.14 1.67 -3.82
C GLY A 53 -13.02 0.72 -3.02
N LEU A 54 -12.86 -0.60 -3.25
CA LEU A 54 -13.57 -1.67 -2.56
C LEU A 54 -12.68 -2.34 -1.50
N ARG A 55 -13.31 -2.87 -0.47
CA ARG A 55 -12.69 -3.80 0.48
C ARG A 55 -13.76 -4.70 1.09
N GLY A 56 -13.55 -6.01 1.06
CA GLY A 56 -14.51 -6.97 1.60
C GLY A 56 -13.98 -8.38 1.65
N ILE A 57 -14.79 -9.27 2.20
CA ILE A 57 -14.52 -10.71 2.24
C ILE A 57 -14.67 -11.29 0.84
N ILE A 58 -13.77 -12.20 0.45
CA ILE A 58 -13.82 -12.92 -0.82
C ILE A 58 -14.98 -13.92 -0.79
N GLY A 59 -15.78 -13.95 -1.84
CA GLY A 59 -16.87 -14.92 -2.00
C GLY A 59 -17.99 -14.42 -2.92
N ALA A 60 -18.91 -15.32 -3.22
CA ALA A 60 -20.12 -14.99 -3.99
C ALA A 60 -21.07 -14.12 -3.16
N GLY A 61 -21.68 -13.14 -3.79
CA GLY A 61 -22.64 -12.23 -3.18
C GLY A 61 -22.37 -10.76 -3.47
N THR A 62 -23.41 -9.93 -3.32
CA THR A 62 -23.30 -8.49 -3.59
C THR A 62 -22.42 -7.77 -2.57
N ASN A 63 -22.36 -8.27 -1.33
CA ASN A 63 -21.52 -7.72 -0.25
C ASN A 63 -20.21 -8.53 -0.09
N ARG A 64 -19.62 -8.97 -1.19
CA ARG A 64 -18.38 -9.75 -1.23
C ARG A 64 -17.49 -9.31 -2.37
N MET A 65 -16.19 -9.59 -2.25
CA MET A 65 -15.22 -9.44 -3.33
C MET A 65 -15.28 -10.66 -4.25
N ASN A 66 -15.69 -10.45 -5.48
CA ASN A 66 -15.77 -11.46 -6.53
C ASN A 66 -15.64 -10.81 -7.92
N ILE A 67 -15.68 -11.62 -8.97
CA ILE A 67 -15.51 -11.11 -10.34
C ILE A 67 -16.60 -10.13 -10.76
N TYR A 68 -17.78 -10.18 -10.17
CA TYR A 68 -18.91 -9.30 -10.51
C TYR A 68 -18.83 -7.97 -9.79
N THR A 69 -18.47 -7.94 -8.51
CA THR A 69 -18.27 -6.69 -7.77
C THR A 69 -17.02 -5.94 -8.23
N VAL A 70 -15.92 -6.65 -8.51
CA VAL A 70 -14.72 -6.10 -9.17
C VAL A 70 -15.05 -5.65 -10.59
N GLY A 71 -15.84 -6.43 -11.30
CA GLY A 71 -16.30 -6.12 -12.66
C GLY A 71 -17.12 -4.83 -12.72
N ALA A 72 -18.08 -4.68 -11.83
CA ALA A 72 -18.89 -3.46 -11.74
C ALA A 72 -18.04 -2.23 -11.42
N ALA A 73 -17.11 -2.34 -10.47
CA ALA A 73 -16.18 -1.27 -10.15
C ALA A 73 -15.33 -0.87 -11.37
N THR A 74 -14.80 -1.85 -12.10
CA THR A 74 -13.94 -1.59 -13.27
C THR A 74 -14.74 -1.03 -14.45
N GLN A 75 -15.97 -1.50 -14.67
CA GLN A 75 -16.85 -0.94 -15.70
C GLN A 75 -17.21 0.50 -15.38
N GLY A 76 -17.57 0.81 -14.14
CA GLY A 76 -17.88 2.17 -13.71
C GLY A 76 -16.67 3.10 -13.83
N LEU A 77 -15.48 2.65 -13.41
CA LEU A 77 -14.24 3.41 -13.59
C LEU A 77 -13.92 3.63 -15.09
N SER A 78 -14.13 2.61 -15.93
CA SER A 78 -13.95 2.73 -17.40
C SER A 78 -14.87 3.79 -17.99
N ASN A 79 -16.14 3.78 -17.59
CA ASN A 79 -17.12 4.77 -18.05
C ASN A 79 -16.72 6.19 -17.64
N TYR A 80 -16.27 6.35 -16.38
CA TYR A 80 -15.80 7.63 -15.86
C TYR A 80 -14.55 8.14 -16.59
N LEU A 81 -13.56 7.28 -16.84
CA LEU A 81 -12.36 7.63 -17.58
C LEU A 81 -12.68 8.07 -19.02
N ASN A 82 -13.52 7.32 -19.72
CA ASN A 82 -13.93 7.63 -21.08
C ASN A 82 -14.67 8.97 -21.17
N ALA A 83 -15.47 9.32 -20.16
CA ALA A 83 -16.16 10.60 -20.11
C ALA A 83 -15.22 11.78 -19.81
N ASN A 84 -14.25 11.59 -18.90
CA ASN A 84 -13.34 12.67 -18.49
C ASN A 84 -12.19 12.93 -19.47
N PHE A 85 -11.75 11.91 -20.20
CA PHE A 85 -10.63 11.98 -21.13
C PHE A 85 -11.04 11.73 -22.59
N LYS A 86 -12.27 12.10 -22.96
CA LYS A 86 -12.86 11.87 -24.28
C LYS A 86 -12.04 12.44 -25.45
N ASP A 87 -11.26 13.48 -25.19
CA ASP A 87 -10.43 14.14 -26.21
C ASP A 87 -9.05 13.48 -26.38
N MET A 88 -8.70 12.52 -25.54
CA MET A 88 -7.46 11.76 -25.66
C MET A 88 -7.56 10.70 -26.74
N LYS A 89 -6.50 10.57 -27.54
CA LYS A 89 -6.42 9.53 -28.56
C LYS A 89 -6.45 8.12 -27.97
N GLN A 90 -5.77 7.93 -26.85
CA GLN A 90 -5.71 6.66 -26.14
C GLN A 90 -5.59 6.90 -24.62
N ILE A 91 -6.60 6.47 -23.88
CA ILE A 91 -6.56 6.42 -22.41
C ILE A 91 -5.81 5.14 -22.00
N SER A 92 -5.01 5.22 -20.95
CA SER A 92 -4.28 4.07 -20.41
C SER A 92 -4.35 3.99 -18.89
N VAL A 93 -4.24 2.77 -18.38
CA VAL A 93 -4.25 2.46 -16.95
C VAL A 93 -3.16 1.45 -16.62
N VAL A 94 -2.71 1.46 -15.36
CA VAL A 94 -1.86 0.42 -14.78
C VAL A 94 -2.72 -0.51 -13.91
N VAL A 95 -2.50 -1.80 -13.99
CA VAL A 95 -3.14 -2.80 -13.13
C VAL A 95 -2.07 -3.60 -12.41
N GLY A 96 -2.06 -3.53 -11.09
CA GLY A 96 -1.20 -4.30 -10.20
C GLY A 96 -2.01 -5.16 -9.23
N TYR A 97 -1.34 -6.08 -8.55
CA TYR A 97 -1.96 -6.97 -7.57
C TYR A 97 -0.94 -7.51 -6.56
N ASP A 98 -1.43 -7.92 -5.39
CA ASP A 98 -0.64 -8.52 -4.34
C ASP A 98 -0.69 -10.06 -4.33
N CYS A 99 -0.22 -10.69 -3.26
CA CYS A 99 -0.15 -12.13 -3.11
C CYS A 99 -1.48 -12.79 -2.72
N ARG A 100 -2.53 -12.03 -2.42
CA ARG A 100 -3.79 -12.55 -1.88
C ARG A 100 -4.49 -13.48 -2.84
N ASN A 101 -5.29 -14.38 -2.27
CA ASN A 101 -6.18 -15.22 -3.05
C ASN A 101 -7.06 -14.36 -3.96
N ASN A 102 -7.19 -14.78 -5.21
CA ASN A 102 -7.93 -14.09 -6.28
C ASN A 102 -7.38 -12.73 -6.74
N SER A 103 -6.30 -12.20 -6.16
CA SER A 103 -5.75 -10.91 -6.62
C SER A 103 -5.34 -10.94 -8.09
N SER A 104 -4.63 -11.98 -8.53
CA SER A 104 -4.25 -12.13 -9.94
C SER A 104 -5.45 -12.34 -10.88
N LEU A 105 -6.47 -13.10 -10.45
CA LEU A 105 -7.71 -13.28 -11.19
C LEU A 105 -8.46 -11.95 -11.35
N PHE A 106 -8.62 -11.20 -10.26
CA PHE A 106 -9.30 -9.91 -10.28
C PHE A 106 -8.54 -8.89 -11.14
N ALA A 107 -7.20 -8.91 -11.10
CA ALA A 107 -6.37 -8.06 -11.96
C ALA A 107 -6.58 -8.38 -13.44
N LYS A 108 -6.60 -9.67 -13.80
CA LYS A 108 -6.86 -10.11 -15.19
C LYS A 108 -8.25 -9.69 -15.66
N ILE A 109 -9.28 -9.90 -14.86
CA ILE A 109 -10.65 -9.50 -15.18
C ILE A 109 -10.75 -7.98 -15.34
N SER A 110 -10.11 -7.22 -14.47
CA SER A 110 -10.07 -5.77 -14.59
C SER A 110 -9.38 -5.33 -15.89
N ALA A 111 -8.26 -5.95 -16.25
CA ALA A 111 -7.57 -5.69 -17.52
C ALA A 111 -8.46 -6.01 -18.73
N ASP A 112 -9.17 -7.13 -18.71
CA ASP A 112 -10.12 -7.50 -19.76
C ASP A 112 -11.23 -6.44 -19.90
N ILE A 113 -11.81 -5.98 -18.80
CA ILE A 113 -12.88 -4.97 -18.81
C ILE A 113 -12.39 -3.61 -19.29
N PHE A 114 -11.24 -3.11 -18.79
CA PHE A 114 -10.67 -1.87 -19.29
C PHE A 114 -10.44 -1.93 -20.80
N SER A 115 -9.81 -3.00 -21.28
CA SER A 115 -9.51 -3.18 -22.70
C SER A 115 -10.77 -3.33 -23.56
N ALA A 116 -11.82 -3.99 -23.05
CA ALA A 116 -13.13 -4.08 -23.69
C ALA A 116 -13.80 -2.71 -23.86
N ASN A 117 -13.45 -1.74 -23.03
CA ASN A 117 -13.92 -0.36 -23.10
C ASN A 117 -12.95 0.58 -23.86
N GLY A 118 -12.02 0.02 -24.63
CA GLY A 118 -11.08 0.79 -25.47
C GLY A 118 -9.92 1.44 -24.70
N ILE A 119 -9.69 1.06 -23.44
CA ILE A 119 -8.63 1.60 -22.59
C ILE A 119 -7.41 0.68 -22.67
N LYS A 120 -6.24 1.25 -22.96
CA LYS A 120 -4.97 0.51 -22.92
C LYS A 120 -4.62 0.16 -21.48
N VAL A 121 -4.18 -1.08 -21.28
CA VAL A 121 -3.82 -1.61 -19.96
C VAL A 121 -2.35 -1.98 -19.94
N TYR A 122 -1.63 -1.49 -18.94
CA TYR A 122 -0.33 -2.00 -18.53
C TYR A 122 -0.54 -2.92 -17.32
N LEU A 123 -0.48 -4.22 -17.55
CA LEU A 123 -0.70 -5.25 -16.53
C LEU A 123 0.63 -5.81 -16.05
N PHE A 124 0.89 -5.75 -14.74
CA PHE A 124 2.06 -6.41 -14.18
C PHE A 124 1.98 -7.93 -14.38
N GLU A 125 3.10 -8.52 -14.81
CA GLU A 125 3.21 -9.97 -15.08
C GLU A 125 3.06 -10.83 -13.83
N GLU A 126 3.48 -10.30 -12.69
CA GLU A 126 3.44 -10.93 -11.37
C GLU A 126 3.14 -9.85 -10.32
N MET A 127 2.81 -10.26 -9.09
CA MET A 127 2.55 -9.32 -8.00
C MET A 127 3.65 -8.27 -7.86
N ARG A 128 3.27 -7.05 -7.57
CA ARG A 128 4.18 -5.92 -7.33
C ARG A 128 3.66 -5.03 -6.21
N PRO A 129 4.57 -4.30 -5.53
CA PRO A 129 4.21 -3.32 -4.50
C PRO A 129 3.29 -2.21 -4.99
N THR A 130 2.39 -1.78 -4.11
CA THR A 130 1.55 -0.59 -4.34
C THR A 130 2.35 0.64 -4.78
N PRO A 131 3.49 0.99 -4.13
CA PRO A 131 4.27 2.17 -4.56
C PRO A 131 4.82 2.06 -5.98
N GLU A 132 5.18 0.88 -6.45
CA GLU A 132 5.61 0.70 -7.84
C GLU A 132 4.47 0.93 -8.83
N MET A 133 3.26 0.47 -8.52
CA MET A 133 2.09 0.75 -9.33
C MET A 133 1.81 2.26 -9.40
N SER A 134 1.87 2.97 -8.27
CA SER A 134 1.77 4.43 -8.20
C SER A 134 2.81 5.12 -9.08
N PHE A 135 4.06 4.70 -8.99
CA PHE A 135 5.15 5.18 -9.84
C PHE A 135 4.88 4.91 -11.33
N ALA A 136 4.42 3.73 -11.67
CA ALA A 136 4.17 3.31 -13.06
C ALA A 136 3.09 4.18 -13.73
N ILE A 137 2.05 4.62 -13.02
CA ILE A 137 1.04 5.55 -13.54
C ILE A 137 1.71 6.81 -14.08
N ARG A 138 2.57 7.43 -13.30
CA ARG A 138 3.30 8.65 -13.66
C ARG A 138 4.33 8.39 -14.75
N HIS A 139 5.11 7.34 -14.62
CA HIS A 139 6.18 6.98 -15.55
C HIS A 139 5.65 6.67 -16.95
N LEU A 140 4.54 5.95 -17.05
CA LEU A 140 3.92 5.54 -18.31
C LEU A 140 2.92 6.56 -18.85
N GLY A 141 2.66 7.65 -18.11
CA GLY A 141 1.71 8.70 -18.53
C GLY A 141 0.26 8.21 -18.56
N CYS A 142 -0.11 7.33 -17.64
CA CYS A 142 -1.46 6.81 -17.53
C CYS A 142 -2.43 7.77 -16.85
N GLN A 143 -3.71 7.65 -17.13
CA GLN A 143 -4.77 8.48 -16.56
C GLN A 143 -5.30 7.92 -15.24
N SER A 144 -5.09 6.63 -14.99
CA SER A 144 -5.52 5.95 -13.78
C SER A 144 -4.70 4.68 -13.56
N GLY A 145 -4.90 4.08 -12.41
CA GLY A 145 -4.39 2.75 -12.08
C GLY A 145 -5.19 2.13 -10.98
N ILE A 146 -5.08 0.83 -10.86
CA ILE A 146 -5.68 0.08 -9.76
C ILE A 146 -4.70 -0.94 -9.21
N ILE A 147 -4.88 -1.30 -7.95
CA ILE A 147 -4.20 -2.44 -7.35
C ILE A 147 -5.19 -3.31 -6.56
N LEU A 148 -5.12 -4.62 -6.80
CA LEU A 148 -5.94 -5.62 -6.12
C LEU A 148 -5.21 -6.05 -4.85
N THR A 149 -5.64 -5.49 -3.73
CA THR A 149 -5.05 -5.73 -2.41
C THR A 149 -6.02 -5.33 -1.30
N ALA A 150 -5.95 -6.01 -0.17
CA ALA A 150 -6.57 -5.58 1.08
C ALA A 150 -5.51 -5.16 2.13
N SER A 151 -4.32 -4.74 1.67
CA SER A 151 -3.24 -4.30 2.55
C SER A 151 -2.90 -5.37 3.61
N HIS A 152 -3.00 -5.05 4.88
CA HIS A 152 -2.67 -5.92 6.01
C HIS A 152 -3.87 -6.67 6.61
N ASN A 153 -5.04 -6.63 5.98
CA ASN A 153 -6.22 -7.36 6.47
C ASN A 153 -5.99 -8.89 6.46
N PRO A 154 -6.75 -9.67 7.24
CA PRO A 154 -6.70 -11.13 7.21
C PRO A 154 -6.94 -11.74 5.84
N LYS A 155 -6.61 -13.02 5.69
CA LYS A 155 -6.62 -13.77 4.41
C LYS A 155 -7.97 -13.83 3.71
N GLU A 156 -9.06 -13.73 4.46
CA GLU A 156 -10.43 -13.75 3.94
C GLU A 156 -10.78 -12.52 3.10
N TYR A 157 -10.02 -11.44 3.25
CA TYR A 157 -10.27 -10.16 2.59
C TYR A 157 -9.49 -10.01 1.29
N ASN A 158 -10.10 -9.29 0.35
CA ASN A 158 -9.40 -8.64 -0.75
C ASN A 158 -9.96 -7.23 -0.95
N GLY A 159 -9.37 -6.47 -1.85
CA GLY A 159 -9.75 -5.10 -2.11
C GLY A 159 -9.35 -4.64 -3.50
N TYR A 160 -9.81 -3.45 -3.83
CA TYR A 160 -9.61 -2.79 -5.11
C TYR A 160 -9.34 -1.32 -4.82
N LYS A 161 -8.08 -0.90 -4.90
CA LYS A 161 -7.69 0.51 -4.70
C LYS A 161 -7.61 1.21 -6.05
N ALA A 162 -8.24 2.38 -6.17
CA ALA A 162 -8.24 3.18 -7.39
C ALA A 162 -7.38 4.44 -7.25
N TYR A 163 -6.62 4.75 -8.31
CA TYR A 163 -5.65 5.84 -8.40
C TYR A 163 -5.94 6.73 -9.61
N TRP A 164 -5.51 7.99 -9.52
CA TRP A 164 -5.68 8.96 -10.60
C TRP A 164 -4.36 9.21 -11.37
N ASP A 165 -4.36 10.16 -12.26
CA ASP A 165 -3.26 10.46 -13.19
C ASP A 165 -1.97 10.97 -12.51
N ASP A 166 -2.07 11.43 -11.27
CA ASP A 166 -0.92 11.85 -10.46
C ASP A 166 -0.25 10.70 -9.69
N GLY A 167 -0.77 9.48 -9.80
CA GLY A 167 -0.29 8.31 -9.08
C GLY A 167 -0.80 8.19 -7.64
N ALA A 168 -1.66 9.10 -7.19
CA ALA A 168 -2.27 9.07 -5.87
C ALA A 168 -3.66 8.44 -5.90
N GLN A 169 -4.11 7.93 -4.75
CA GLN A 169 -5.49 7.46 -4.60
C GLN A 169 -6.48 8.58 -4.95
N VAL A 170 -7.59 8.19 -5.59
CA VAL A 170 -8.62 9.13 -6.03
C VAL A 170 -9.17 9.98 -4.89
N LEU A 171 -9.41 11.26 -5.19
CA LEU A 171 -10.02 12.25 -4.32
C LEU A 171 -11.14 12.98 -5.07
N ALA A 172 -11.91 13.79 -4.35
CA ALA A 172 -12.92 14.63 -4.96
C ALA A 172 -12.32 15.56 -6.06
N PRO A 173 -13.01 15.71 -7.19
CA PRO A 173 -14.36 15.23 -7.49
C PRO A 173 -14.39 13.80 -8.07
N HIS A 174 -13.23 13.18 -8.32
CA HIS A 174 -13.11 11.94 -9.07
C HIS A 174 -13.65 10.72 -8.32
N ASP A 175 -13.43 10.65 -7.00
CA ASP A 175 -13.98 9.58 -6.15
C ASP A 175 -15.52 9.50 -6.28
N LYS A 176 -16.19 10.62 -6.11
CA LYS A 176 -17.65 10.69 -6.27
C LYS A 176 -18.10 10.35 -7.69
N GLY A 177 -17.42 10.88 -8.70
CA GLY A 177 -17.74 10.60 -10.10
C GLY A 177 -17.62 9.12 -10.44
N ILE A 178 -16.61 8.44 -9.94
CA ILE A 178 -16.43 6.98 -10.09
C ILE A 178 -17.54 6.22 -9.38
N ILE A 179 -17.84 6.57 -8.12
CA ILE A 179 -18.94 5.98 -7.34
C ILE A 179 -20.26 6.10 -8.10
N ASP A 180 -20.57 7.28 -8.63
CA ASP A 180 -21.80 7.52 -9.38
C ASP A 180 -21.90 6.62 -10.63
N GLU A 181 -20.79 6.41 -11.36
CA GLU A 181 -20.76 5.49 -12.52
C GLU A 181 -20.85 4.02 -12.11
N VAL A 182 -20.21 3.60 -11.02
CA VAL A 182 -20.34 2.24 -10.49
C VAL A 182 -21.77 1.95 -10.09
N ASN A 183 -22.45 2.88 -9.44
CA ASN A 183 -23.84 2.73 -8.99
C ASN A 183 -24.86 2.68 -10.15
N LYS A 184 -24.47 3.07 -11.35
CA LYS A 184 -25.31 2.91 -12.57
C LYS A 184 -25.26 1.50 -13.14
N ILE A 185 -24.31 0.67 -12.75
CA ILE A 185 -24.22 -0.73 -13.21
C ILE A 185 -25.32 -1.54 -12.54
N ALA A 186 -26.39 -1.81 -13.27
CA ALA A 186 -27.60 -2.42 -12.72
C ALA A 186 -27.54 -3.94 -12.69
N SER A 187 -26.74 -4.56 -13.58
CA SER A 187 -26.64 -6.01 -13.68
C SER A 187 -25.28 -6.46 -14.22
N ALA A 188 -24.96 -7.74 -14.05
CA ALA A 188 -23.76 -8.35 -14.63
C ALA A 188 -23.73 -8.24 -16.17
N ALA A 189 -24.88 -8.12 -16.82
CA ALA A 189 -25.01 -7.93 -18.27
C ALA A 189 -24.45 -6.58 -18.76
N ASP A 190 -24.35 -5.59 -17.88
CA ASP A 190 -23.82 -4.26 -18.20
C ASP A 190 -22.29 -4.22 -18.17
N ILE A 191 -21.64 -5.30 -17.73
CA ILE A 191 -20.18 -5.41 -17.60
C ILE A 191 -19.62 -6.07 -18.87
N LYS A 192 -18.65 -5.40 -19.50
CA LYS A 192 -17.97 -5.91 -20.70
C LYS A 192 -16.79 -6.80 -20.32
N PHE A 193 -17.05 -8.08 -20.06
CA PHE A 193 -16.01 -9.03 -19.65
C PHE A 193 -15.08 -9.50 -20.77
N GLN A 194 -15.48 -9.37 -22.04
CA GLN A 194 -14.70 -9.83 -23.18
C GLN A 194 -13.55 -8.86 -23.48
N GLY A 195 -12.34 -9.20 -23.03
CA GLY A 195 -11.14 -8.39 -23.20
C GLY A 195 -10.69 -8.24 -24.65
N ASN A 196 -9.90 -7.19 -24.89
CA ASN A 196 -9.20 -6.96 -26.15
C ASN A 196 -7.68 -7.12 -25.90
N PRO A 197 -7.07 -8.25 -26.28
CA PRO A 197 -5.64 -8.51 -26.04
C PRO A 197 -4.70 -7.48 -26.68
N ASP A 198 -5.10 -6.84 -27.77
CA ASP A 198 -4.29 -5.85 -28.48
C ASP A 198 -4.07 -4.58 -27.63
N LEU A 199 -4.91 -4.34 -26.62
CA LEU A 199 -4.81 -3.22 -25.70
C LEU A 199 -4.18 -3.60 -24.36
N ILE A 200 -3.78 -4.84 -24.14
CA ILE A 200 -3.15 -5.30 -22.91
C ILE A 200 -1.65 -5.51 -23.14
N GLN A 201 -0.84 -4.70 -22.48
CA GLN A 201 0.61 -4.83 -22.49
C GLN A 201 1.11 -5.32 -21.12
N ILE A 202 1.86 -6.40 -21.13
CA ILE A 202 2.48 -6.92 -19.91
C ILE A 202 3.72 -6.09 -19.58
N ILE A 203 3.85 -5.72 -18.31
CA ILE A 203 5.00 -4.99 -17.75
C ILE A 203 5.56 -5.76 -16.54
N GLY A 204 6.80 -5.48 -16.17
CA GLY A 204 7.47 -6.12 -15.05
C GLY A 204 8.87 -5.56 -14.87
N GLU A 205 9.89 -6.32 -15.22
CA GLU A 205 11.31 -5.99 -15.02
C GLU A 205 11.74 -4.66 -15.67
N ASP A 206 11.13 -4.27 -16.77
CA ASP A 206 11.35 -2.99 -17.43
C ASP A 206 10.98 -1.79 -16.53
N VAL A 207 9.88 -1.91 -15.81
CA VAL A 207 9.45 -0.90 -14.82
C VAL A 207 10.23 -1.03 -13.51
N ASP A 208 10.46 -2.27 -13.05
CA ASP A 208 11.22 -2.55 -11.82
C ASP A 208 12.57 -1.83 -11.81
N LYS A 209 13.32 -1.92 -12.91
CA LYS A 209 14.64 -1.28 -13.02
C LYS A 209 14.59 0.22 -12.83
N ILE A 210 13.67 0.88 -13.52
CA ILE A 210 13.54 2.33 -13.48
C ILE A 210 13.06 2.77 -12.10
N TYR A 211 12.09 2.06 -11.53
CA TYR A 211 11.61 2.31 -10.18
C TYR A 211 12.72 2.16 -9.12
N LEU A 212 13.49 1.08 -9.17
CA LEU A 212 14.59 0.84 -8.24
C LEU A 212 15.72 1.87 -8.39
N ASP A 213 16.01 2.33 -9.60
CA ASP A 213 16.95 3.43 -9.83
C ASP A 213 16.47 4.73 -9.18
N MET A 214 15.18 5.02 -9.25
CA MET A 214 14.59 6.16 -8.55
C MET A 214 14.63 5.97 -7.04
N VAL A 215 14.33 4.79 -6.53
CA VAL A 215 14.44 4.47 -5.07
C VAL A 215 15.87 4.71 -4.58
N LYS A 216 16.89 4.37 -5.35
CA LYS A 216 18.29 4.61 -4.99
C LYS A 216 18.61 6.10 -4.82
N THR A 217 17.95 6.98 -5.53
CA THR A 217 18.15 8.45 -5.38
C THR A 217 17.71 8.99 -4.03
N VAL A 218 16.92 8.23 -3.27
CA VAL A 218 16.47 8.61 -1.92
C VAL A 218 17.61 8.52 -0.90
N SER A 219 18.65 7.72 -1.16
CA SER A 219 19.83 7.62 -0.30
C SER A 219 20.50 8.98 -0.12
N ILE A 220 20.75 9.35 1.14
CA ILE A 220 21.30 10.67 1.50
C ILE A 220 22.80 10.57 1.79
N ASP A 221 23.20 9.51 2.50
CA ASP A 221 24.59 9.27 2.89
C ASP A 221 25.02 7.83 2.57
N PRO A 222 25.28 7.53 1.28
CA PRO A 222 25.73 6.19 0.87
C PRO A 222 27.10 5.81 1.45
N GLU A 223 27.90 6.79 1.85
CA GLU A 223 29.21 6.56 2.49
C GLU A 223 29.06 5.89 3.86
N ALA A 224 28.02 6.27 4.63
CA ALA A 224 27.72 5.62 5.91
C ALA A 224 27.36 4.15 5.71
N ILE A 225 26.61 3.83 4.66
CA ILE A 225 26.30 2.45 4.30
C ILE A 225 27.58 1.67 3.95
N ALA A 226 28.45 2.27 3.13
CA ALA A 226 29.70 1.63 2.72
C ALA A 226 30.62 1.30 3.91
N ARG A 227 30.67 2.18 4.93
CA ARG A 227 31.43 1.92 6.15
C ARG A 227 30.84 0.83 7.04
N HIS A 228 29.55 0.57 6.94
CA HIS A 228 28.80 -0.40 7.76
C HIS A 228 28.04 -1.43 6.91
N LYS A 229 28.59 -1.79 5.74
CA LYS A 229 27.99 -2.79 4.82
C LYS A 229 27.86 -4.18 5.42
N ASP A 230 28.60 -4.47 6.48
CA ASP A 230 28.58 -5.72 7.25
C ASP A 230 27.43 -5.78 8.26
N MET A 231 26.71 -4.68 8.45
CA MET A 231 25.51 -4.63 9.33
C MET A 231 24.51 -5.72 8.92
N LYS A 232 24.09 -6.52 9.90
CA LYS A 232 23.18 -7.65 9.66
C LYS A 232 21.73 -7.18 9.75
N ILE A 233 21.02 -7.36 8.66
CA ILE A 233 19.60 -6.99 8.53
C ILE A 233 18.78 -8.25 8.31
N VAL A 234 17.71 -8.44 9.09
CA VAL A 234 16.69 -9.45 8.82
C VAL A 234 15.49 -8.76 8.21
N TYR A 235 15.03 -9.28 7.09
CA TYR A 235 13.84 -8.79 6.38
C TYR A 235 12.83 -9.90 6.14
N THR A 236 11.54 -9.60 6.33
CA THR A 236 10.44 -10.47 5.93
C THR A 236 9.37 -9.71 5.17
N PRO A 237 8.92 -10.21 4.00
CA PRO A 237 7.78 -9.68 3.27
C PRO A 237 6.43 -10.19 3.81
N ILE A 238 6.43 -11.07 4.78
CA ILE A 238 5.24 -11.77 5.28
C ILE A 238 4.39 -12.31 4.11
N HIS A 239 5.00 -13.12 3.25
CA HIS A 239 4.41 -13.68 2.01
C HIS A 239 4.05 -12.66 0.91
N GLY A 240 4.33 -11.38 1.10
CA GLY A 240 3.84 -10.28 0.27
C GLY A 240 4.78 -9.81 -0.84
N THR A 241 4.36 -8.75 -1.50
CA THR A 241 5.00 -8.19 -2.71
C THR A 241 6.39 -7.63 -2.47
N GLY A 242 6.72 -7.29 -1.22
CA GLY A 242 8.04 -6.79 -0.87
C GLY A 242 9.18 -7.74 -1.24
N MET A 243 8.92 -9.06 -1.30
CA MET A 243 9.91 -10.05 -1.73
C MET A 243 10.44 -9.79 -3.15
N MET A 244 9.66 -9.16 -4.00
CA MET A 244 10.03 -8.89 -5.39
C MET A 244 11.13 -7.84 -5.52
N LEU A 245 11.15 -6.84 -4.64
CA LEU A 245 11.96 -5.63 -4.82
C LEU A 245 12.83 -5.26 -3.62
N ILE A 246 12.39 -5.49 -2.38
CA ILE A 246 13.09 -4.96 -1.19
C ILE A 246 14.48 -5.56 -1.02
N PRO A 247 14.72 -6.88 -1.14
CA PRO A 247 16.07 -7.44 -1.07
C PRO A 247 16.98 -6.89 -2.18
N ARG A 248 16.45 -6.68 -3.39
CA ARG A 248 17.19 -6.08 -4.51
C ARG A 248 17.57 -4.64 -4.21
N ALA A 249 16.61 -3.85 -3.70
CA ALA A 249 16.84 -2.45 -3.35
C ALA A 249 17.90 -2.31 -2.26
N LEU A 250 17.83 -3.10 -1.21
CA LEU A 250 18.85 -3.12 -0.14
C LEU A 250 20.23 -3.42 -0.68
N LYS A 251 20.36 -4.41 -1.57
CA LYS A 251 21.63 -4.74 -2.23
C LYS A 251 22.13 -3.58 -3.09
N MET A 252 21.26 -2.94 -3.87
CA MET A 252 21.60 -1.76 -4.68
C MET A 252 22.10 -0.59 -3.84
N TRP A 253 21.60 -0.44 -2.62
CA TRP A 253 22.06 0.58 -1.68
C TRP A 253 23.40 0.27 -1.03
N GLY A 254 23.87 -0.99 -1.11
CA GLY A 254 25.16 -1.41 -0.61
C GLY A 254 25.12 -2.26 0.66
N PHE A 255 23.96 -2.72 1.09
CA PHE A 255 23.85 -3.67 2.19
C PHE A 255 24.17 -5.09 1.72
N GLU A 256 25.21 -5.72 2.28
CA GLU A 256 25.70 -7.02 1.87
C GLU A 256 25.15 -8.18 2.72
N ASN A 257 24.78 -7.91 3.98
CA ASN A 257 24.33 -8.92 4.93
C ASN A 257 22.82 -8.81 5.21
N VAL A 258 22.02 -9.08 4.21
CA VAL A 258 20.57 -9.14 4.30
C VAL A 258 20.11 -10.60 4.37
N TYR A 259 19.45 -10.95 5.46
CA TYR A 259 18.91 -12.29 5.73
C TYR A 259 17.39 -12.23 5.65
N THR A 260 16.79 -13.14 4.91
CA THR A 260 15.34 -13.25 4.79
C THR A 260 14.82 -14.47 5.55
N VAL A 261 13.55 -14.43 5.95
CA VAL A 261 12.85 -15.56 6.58
C VAL A 261 12.34 -16.49 5.47
N PRO A 262 12.95 -17.68 5.26
CA PRO A 262 12.65 -18.50 4.08
C PRO A 262 11.18 -18.89 3.95
N GLU A 263 10.53 -19.23 5.06
CA GLU A 263 9.12 -19.64 5.09
C GLU A 263 8.17 -18.50 4.70
N GLN A 264 8.59 -17.26 4.89
CA GLN A 264 7.81 -16.05 4.57
C GLN A 264 8.21 -15.43 3.22
N MET A 265 9.24 -15.95 2.58
CA MET A 265 9.65 -15.61 1.20
C MET A 265 8.90 -16.42 0.15
N ILE A 266 7.79 -17.01 0.51
CA ILE A 266 6.92 -17.80 -0.36
C ILE A 266 5.61 -17.03 -0.55
N LYS A 267 5.25 -16.76 -1.81
CA LYS A 267 3.96 -16.16 -2.16
C LYS A 267 2.83 -17.08 -1.74
N ASP A 268 2.03 -16.67 -0.77
CA ASP A 268 0.88 -17.44 -0.29
C ASP A 268 -0.21 -16.51 0.26
N GLY A 269 -1.35 -16.49 -0.42
CA GLY A 269 -2.51 -15.69 -0.02
C GLY A 269 -3.23 -16.19 1.25
N ASN A 270 -2.86 -17.36 1.76
CA ASN A 270 -3.38 -17.88 3.02
C ASN A 270 -2.56 -17.43 4.25
N PHE A 271 -1.40 -16.78 4.05
CA PHE A 271 -0.53 -16.30 5.13
C PHE A 271 -0.29 -17.34 6.23
N PRO A 272 0.23 -18.55 5.89
CA PRO A 272 0.21 -19.71 6.79
C PRO A 272 1.08 -19.57 8.05
N THR A 273 1.99 -18.59 8.08
CA THR A 273 2.93 -18.37 9.19
C THR A 273 2.48 -17.29 10.18
N VAL A 274 1.37 -16.60 9.90
CA VAL A 274 0.86 -15.49 10.73
C VAL A 274 -0.66 -15.53 10.83
N VAL A 275 -1.20 -14.98 11.90
CA VAL A 275 -2.66 -14.78 12.06
C VAL A 275 -3.14 -13.64 11.15
N SER A 276 -2.37 -12.55 11.10
CA SER A 276 -2.62 -11.42 10.23
C SER A 276 -1.30 -10.90 9.67
N PRO A 277 -1.21 -10.61 8.36
CA PRO A 277 0.03 -10.12 7.74
C PRO A 277 0.26 -8.62 8.00
N ASN A 278 0.13 -8.22 9.25
CA ASN A 278 0.28 -6.82 9.68
C ASN A 278 1.60 -6.62 10.43
N PRO A 279 2.58 -5.87 9.87
CA PRO A 279 3.87 -5.64 10.50
C PRO A 279 3.80 -4.79 11.78
N GLU A 280 2.64 -4.24 12.12
CA GLU A 280 2.40 -3.58 13.41
C GLU A 280 2.26 -4.58 14.56
N ASN A 281 1.90 -5.83 14.26
CA ASN A 281 1.65 -6.87 15.25
C ASN A 281 2.95 -7.60 15.59
N ALA A 282 3.24 -7.74 16.89
CA ALA A 282 4.41 -8.47 17.37
C ALA A 282 4.41 -9.94 16.89
N GLU A 283 3.24 -10.55 16.78
CA GLU A 283 3.07 -11.93 16.28
C GLU A 283 3.61 -12.09 14.86
N ALA A 284 3.33 -11.13 13.99
CA ALA A 284 3.78 -11.17 12.59
C ALA A 284 5.31 -11.07 12.44
N LEU A 285 6.01 -10.49 13.41
CA LEU A 285 7.47 -10.38 13.43
C LEU A 285 8.18 -11.53 14.15
N THR A 286 7.46 -12.48 14.72
CA THR A 286 8.05 -13.54 15.56
C THR A 286 9.15 -14.33 14.85
N MET A 287 8.92 -14.80 13.63
CA MET A 287 9.92 -15.57 12.87
C MET A 287 11.16 -14.73 12.54
N ALA A 288 10.96 -13.48 12.14
CA ALA A 288 12.06 -12.57 11.84
C ALA A 288 12.88 -12.24 13.09
N LEU A 289 12.23 -12.03 14.24
CA LEU A 289 12.91 -11.81 15.53
C LEU A 289 13.68 -13.05 15.99
N ASN A 290 13.16 -14.24 15.80
CA ASN A 290 13.87 -15.49 16.12
C ASN A 290 15.13 -15.63 15.27
N LEU A 291 15.06 -15.39 13.97
CA LEU A 291 16.22 -15.39 13.09
C LEU A 291 17.23 -14.30 13.51
N ALA A 292 16.75 -13.10 13.85
CA ALA A 292 17.60 -12.01 14.30
C ALA A 292 18.38 -12.32 15.58
N LYS A 293 17.74 -13.02 16.53
CA LYS A 293 18.41 -13.51 17.74
C LYS A 293 19.47 -14.56 17.45
N GLU A 294 19.16 -15.48 16.53
CA GLU A 294 20.09 -16.56 16.14
C GLU A 294 21.37 -16.03 15.50
N ILE A 295 21.26 -15.06 14.60
CA ILE A 295 22.43 -14.50 13.87
C ILE A 295 23.02 -13.25 14.52
N ASP A 296 22.49 -12.79 15.63
CA ASP A 296 22.86 -11.51 16.28
C ASP A 296 22.75 -10.33 15.32
N ALA A 297 21.54 -10.13 14.77
CA ALA A 297 21.30 -9.06 13.81
C ALA A 297 21.25 -7.67 14.48
N ASP A 298 21.42 -6.63 13.65
CA ASP A 298 21.36 -5.22 14.06
C ASP A 298 19.95 -4.64 13.90
N LEU A 299 19.18 -5.12 12.90
CA LEU A 299 17.88 -4.55 12.51
C LEU A 299 16.96 -5.64 11.97
N VAL A 300 15.68 -5.57 12.34
CA VAL A 300 14.59 -6.36 11.76
C VAL A 300 13.64 -5.43 11.04
N MET A 301 13.24 -5.82 9.83
CA MET A 301 12.25 -5.09 9.03
C MET A 301 11.22 -6.08 8.48
N ALA A 302 9.96 -5.65 8.46
CA ALA A 302 8.85 -6.37 7.85
C ALA A 302 7.98 -5.43 7.02
N SER A 303 7.49 -5.89 5.87
CA SER A 303 6.52 -5.17 5.06
C SER A 303 5.20 -5.94 5.00
N ASP A 304 4.09 -5.21 4.81
CA ASP A 304 2.78 -5.80 4.62
C ASP A 304 2.59 -6.35 3.19
N PRO A 305 1.48 -7.05 2.88
CA PRO A 305 1.32 -7.74 1.59
C PRO A 305 1.49 -6.88 0.34
N ASP A 306 1.07 -5.62 0.35
CA ASP A 306 1.25 -4.70 -0.78
C ASP A 306 2.44 -3.75 -0.63
N ALA A 307 3.27 -3.96 0.40
CA ALA A 307 4.53 -3.28 0.65
C ALA A 307 4.43 -1.75 0.64
N ASP A 308 3.41 -1.23 1.30
CA ASP A 308 3.26 0.20 1.55
C ASP A 308 3.58 0.59 3.01
N ARG A 309 3.71 -0.38 3.93
CA ARG A 309 4.03 -0.19 5.35
C ARG A 309 5.25 -0.99 5.79
N VAL A 310 5.99 -0.44 6.75
CA VAL A 310 7.19 -1.06 7.32
C VAL A 310 7.08 -1.13 8.83
N GLY A 311 7.17 -2.34 9.39
CA GLY A 311 7.40 -2.55 10.81
C GLY A 311 8.88 -2.82 11.08
N ILE A 312 9.43 -2.27 12.14
CA ILE A 312 10.83 -2.46 12.52
C ILE A 312 11.00 -2.87 13.97
N ALA A 313 12.09 -3.58 14.24
CA ALA A 313 12.57 -3.85 15.59
C ALA A 313 14.09 -3.67 15.65
N CYS A 314 14.56 -3.24 16.81
CA CYS A 314 15.99 -3.11 17.12
C CYS A 314 16.24 -3.44 18.58
N LYS A 315 17.50 -3.53 18.98
CA LYS A 315 17.87 -3.77 20.37
C LYS A 315 17.87 -2.48 21.17
N ASN A 316 17.33 -2.53 22.41
CA ASN A 316 17.48 -1.47 23.39
C ASN A 316 18.87 -1.53 24.07
N ASP A 317 19.13 -0.63 25.03
CA ASP A 317 20.42 -0.55 25.76
C ASP A 317 20.70 -1.77 26.66
N LYS A 318 19.69 -2.62 26.90
CA LYS A 318 19.84 -3.89 27.62
C LYS A 318 20.07 -5.10 26.69
N GLY A 319 20.12 -4.86 25.37
CA GLY A 319 20.23 -5.93 24.37
C GLY A 319 18.92 -6.68 24.09
N GLU A 320 17.79 -6.15 24.56
CA GLU A 320 16.48 -6.74 24.32
C GLU A 320 15.88 -6.21 23.01
N TRP A 321 15.27 -7.09 22.21
CA TRP A 321 14.56 -6.68 21.00
C TRP A 321 13.27 -5.94 21.35
N VAL A 322 13.11 -4.75 20.81
CA VAL A 322 11.92 -3.91 20.97
C VAL A 322 11.35 -3.51 19.61
N LEU A 323 10.03 -3.52 19.52
CA LEU A 323 9.32 -3.03 18.33
C LEU A 323 9.27 -1.49 18.39
N ILE A 324 9.53 -0.87 17.25
CA ILE A 324 9.46 0.57 17.07
C ILE A 324 8.14 0.88 16.36
N ASN A 325 7.30 1.71 16.98
CA ASN A 325 6.00 2.05 16.39
C ASN A 325 6.10 3.05 15.23
N GLY A 326 4.99 3.23 14.51
CA GLY A 326 4.96 4.10 13.33
C GLY A 326 5.28 5.57 13.62
N ASN A 327 4.87 6.10 14.78
CA ASN A 327 5.25 7.45 15.21
C ASN A 327 6.76 7.58 15.40
N GLN A 328 7.37 6.61 16.07
CA GLN A 328 8.81 6.59 16.32
C GLN A 328 9.61 6.43 15.03
N THR A 329 9.15 5.57 14.12
CA THR A 329 9.79 5.36 12.83
C THR A 329 9.72 6.64 11.98
N CYS A 330 8.55 7.25 11.88
CA CYS A 330 8.35 8.50 11.14
C CYS A 330 9.22 9.63 11.71
N LEU A 331 9.33 9.71 13.04
CA LEU A 331 10.19 10.65 13.75
C LEU A 331 11.65 10.49 13.34
N MET A 332 12.16 9.26 13.30
CA MET A 332 13.55 8.98 12.92
C MET A 332 13.83 9.29 11.45
N TYR A 333 12.91 8.96 10.54
CA TYR A 333 13.04 9.31 9.13
C TYR A 333 13.20 10.82 8.94
N LEU A 334 12.28 11.60 9.48
CA LEU A 334 12.29 13.05 9.27
C LEU A 334 13.44 13.73 9.98
N TYR A 335 13.78 13.29 11.20
CA TYR A 335 14.99 13.77 11.87
C TYR A 335 16.22 13.56 11.00
N TYR A 336 16.42 12.35 10.47
CA TYR A 336 17.55 12.02 9.62
C TYR A 336 17.58 12.84 8.33
N ILE A 337 16.48 12.89 7.59
CA ILE A 337 16.39 13.65 6.34
C ILE A 337 16.72 15.11 6.58
N ILE A 338 16.08 15.74 7.56
CA ILE A 338 16.23 17.17 7.84
C ILE A 338 17.65 17.50 8.30
N THR A 339 18.18 16.74 9.25
CA THR A 339 19.52 17.00 9.80
C THR A 339 20.62 16.73 8.78
N GLN A 340 20.51 15.69 7.96
CA GLN A 340 21.49 15.40 6.93
C GLN A 340 21.40 16.38 5.75
N TYR A 341 20.22 16.82 5.35
CA TYR A 341 20.08 17.87 4.33
C TYR A 341 20.74 19.17 4.77
N ASN A 342 20.55 19.56 6.04
CA ASN A 342 21.25 20.74 6.59
C ASN A 342 22.78 20.55 6.60
N LYS A 343 23.24 19.41 7.11
CA LYS A 343 24.68 19.10 7.22
C LYS A 343 25.38 19.08 5.86
N LEU A 344 24.70 18.57 4.83
CA LEU A 344 25.23 18.44 3.48
C LEU A 344 24.99 19.65 2.59
N GLY A 345 24.38 20.72 3.12
CA GLY A 345 24.05 21.92 2.35
C GLY A 345 23.03 21.71 1.25
N LYS A 346 22.15 20.72 1.39
CA LYS A 346 21.11 20.40 0.39
C LYS A 346 19.82 21.20 0.57
N MET A 347 19.68 21.94 1.68
CA MET A 347 18.52 22.79 1.92
C MET A 347 18.53 24.02 1.02
N THR A 348 17.41 24.28 0.36
CA THR A 348 17.20 25.44 -0.52
C THR A 348 16.33 26.51 0.13
N GLY A 349 15.68 26.20 1.25
CA GLY A 349 14.70 27.07 1.92
C GLY A 349 13.28 26.92 1.35
N ASN A 350 13.07 25.96 0.45
CA ASN A 350 11.79 25.74 -0.22
C ASN A 350 11.21 24.34 0.06
N GLU A 351 11.76 23.64 1.04
CA GLU A 351 11.34 22.30 1.42
C GLU A 351 10.08 22.35 2.29
N PHE A 352 9.29 21.28 2.19
CA PHE A 352 8.17 21.02 3.10
C PHE A 352 8.04 19.52 3.40
N CYS A 353 7.44 19.25 4.56
CA CYS A 353 7.05 17.92 5.03
C CYS A 353 5.56 17.90 5.30
N VAL A 354 4.98 16.70 5.33
CA VAL A 354 3.56 16.51 5.64
C VAL A 354 3.40 15.38 6.66
N LYS A 355 2.53 15.56 7.65
CA LYS A 355 2.10 14.51 8.57
C LYS A 355 0.58 14.50 8.70
N THR A 356 0.02 13.40 9.19
CA THR A 356 -1.39 13.40 9.58
C THR A 356 -1.58 14.07 10.95
N ILE A 357 -2.78 14.57 11.20
CA ILE A 357 -3.11 15.25 12.47
C ILE A 357 -2.94 14.37 13.71
N VAL A 358 -2.95 13.04 13.53
CA VAL A 358 -2.77 12.05 14.62
C VAL A 358 -1.33 11.54 14.74
N THR A 359 -0.45 11.96 13.86
CA THR A 359 0.99 11.62 13.93
C THR A 359 1.69 12.55 14.91
N THR A 360 2.70 12.05 15.58
CA THR A 360 3.41 12.76 16.69
C THR A 360 3.78 14.20 16.37
N GLU A 361 3.55 15.11 17.32
CA GLU A 361 3.92 16.53 17.23
C GLU A 361 5.44 16.77 17.33
N LEU A 362 6.23 15.79 17.75
CA LEU A 362 7.69 15.92 17.78
C LEU A 362 8.27 16.21 16.39
N ILE A 363 7.65 15.67 15.35
CA ILE A 363 8.04 15.90 13.95
C ILE A 363 7.93 17.39 13.61
N LYS A 364 6.85 18.04 14.05
CA LYS A 364 6.66 19.47 13.86
C LYS A 364 7.73 20.28 14.60
N LYS A 365 8.10 19.89 15.82
CA LYS A 365 9.17 20.56 16.56
C LYS A 365 10.52 20.48 15.85
N ILE A 366 10.82 19.34 15.21
CA ILE A 366 12.03 19.19 14.40
C ILE A 366 12.00 20.13 13.19
N ALA A 367 10.88 20.17 12.48
CA ALA A 367 10.70 21.05 11.33
C ALA A 367 10.83 22.53 11.71
N ASP A 368 10.14 22.95 12.76
CA ASP A 368 10.17 24.34 13.26
C ASP A 368 11.59 24.78 13.62
N LYS A 369 12.35 23.94 14.35
CA LYS A 369 13.75 24.24 14.72
C LYS A 369 14.67 24.37 13.49
N ASN A 370 14.35 23.68 12.41
CA ASN A 370 15.13 23.69 11.17
C ASN A 370 14.53 24.60 10.09
N HIS A 371 13.53 25.42 10.43
CA HIS A 371 12.87 26.36 9.52
C HIS A 371 12.25 25.70 8.27
N ILE A 372 11.69 24.49 8.44
CA ILE A 372 11.01 23.74 7.39
C ILE A 372 9.51 23.80 7.62
N GLU A 373 8.76 24.06 6.56
CA GLU A 373 7.31 24.02 6.61
C GLU A 373 6.82 22.58 6.88
N MET A 374 6.06 22.40 7.95
CA MET A 374 5.35 21.15 8.28
C MET A 374 3.86 21.35 8.11
N LEU A 375 3.24 20.55 7.27
CA LEU A 375 1.81 20.58 7.02
C LEU A 375 1.12 19.44 7.74
N ASP A 376 -0.04 19.73 8.31
CA ASP A 376 -0.97 18.74 8.84
C ASP A 376 -2.08 18.46 7.82
N CYS A 377 -2.47 17.19 7.69
CA CYS A 377 -3.59 16.77 6.87
C CYS A 377 -4.46 15.74 7.60
N TYR A 378 -5.59 15.38 7.01
CA TYR A 378 -6.43 14.31 7.53
C TYR A 378 -5.72 12.95 7.44
N THR A 379 -6.18 11.98 8.23
CA THR A 379 -5.75 10.59 8.19
C THR A 379 -6.01 9.98 6.82
N GLY A 380 -5.02 9.26 6.30
CA GLY A 380 -5.04 8.67 4.97
C GLY A 380 -4.01 9.33 4.04
N PHE A 381 -3.13 8.51 3.48
CA PHE A 381 -1.98 9.00 2.69
C PHE A 381 -2.39 9.81 1.45
N LYS A 382 -3.60 9.60 0.92
CA LYS A 382 -4.16 10.38 -0.18
C LYS A 382 -4.18 11.90 0.12
N TRP A 383 -4.27 12.29 1.39
CA TRP A 383 -4.23 13.68 1.80
C TRP A 383 -2.80 14.22 1.81
N ILE A 384 -1.82 13.40 2.17
CA ILE A 384 -0.41 13.75 2.00
C ILE A 384 -0.09 13.94 0.51
N ALA A 385 -0.50 13.01 -0.32
CA ALA A 385 -0.32 13.09 -1.78
C ALA A 385 -0.99 14.34 -2.38
N ARG A 386 -2.16 14.75 -1.88
CA ARG A 386 -2.82 16.01 -2.26
C ARG A 386 -1.94 17.23 -1.96
N GLU A 387 -1.34 17.29 -0.79
CA GLU A 387 -0.45 18.40 -0.43
C GLU A 387 0.79 18.45 -1.32
N ILE A 388 1.32 17.29 -1.72
CA ILE A 388 2.41 17.20 -2.72
C ILE A 388 1.94 17.76 -4.06
N ARG A 389 0.79 17.33 -4.58
CA ARG A 389 0.24 17.78 -5.86
C ARG A 389 0.02 19.30 -5.92
N LEU A 390 -0.52 19.87 -4.85
CA LEU A 390 -0.81 21.32 -4.78
C LEU A 390 0.46 22.20 -4.84
N ARG A 391 1.62 21.62 -4.48
CA ARG A 391 2.91 22.31 -4.42
C ARG A 391 3.90 21.87 -5.48
N GLU A 392 3.50 20.96 -6.36
CA GLU A 392 4.32 20.45 -7.45
C GLU A 392 4.86 21.61 -8.32
N GLY A 393 6.17 21.60 -8.58
CA GLY A 393 6.86 22.67 -9.32
C GLY A 393 7.04 23.99 -8.55
N LYS A 394 6.54 24.12 -7.30
CA LYS A 394 6.64 25.34 -6.48
C LYS A 394 7.47 25.11 -5.22
N LYS A 395 7.33 23.96 -4.58
CA LYS A 395 8.05 23.58 -3.37
C LYS A 395 8.57 22.16 -3.47
N LYS A 396 9.59 21.83 -2.68
CA LYS A 396 10.20 20.51 -2.66
C LYS A 396 9.69 19.70 -1.47
N TYR A 397 8.97 18.62 -1.74
CA TYR A 397 8.60 17.62 -0.76
C TYR A 397 9.83 16.77 -0.39
N ILE A 398 10.14 16.62 0.89
CA ILE A 398 11.28 15.84 1.34
C ILE A 398 10.91 14.65 2.24
N GLY A 399 9.69 14.60 2.73
CA GLY A 399 9.23 13.45 3.51
C GLY A 399 7.91 13.71 4.22
N GLY A 400 7.25 12.62 4.55
CA GLY A 400 6.02 12.62 5.31
C GLY A 400 5.50 11.21 5.60
N GLY A 401 4.64 11.10 6.58
CA GLY A 401 4.18 9.80 7.01
C GLY A 401 2.98 9.83 7.92
N GLU A 402 2.58 8.61 8.26
CA GLU A 402 1.45 8.30 9.13
C GLU A 402 1.94 7.51 10.35
N GLU A 403 1.21 7.63 11.45
CA GLU A 403 1.41 6.81 12.66
C GLU A 403 1.19 5.32 12.38
N SER A 404 0.45 4.98 11.34
CA SER A 404 0.15 3.60 10.92
C SER A 404 1.22 3.02 9.98
N TYR A 405 2.50 3.26 10.29
CA TYR A 405 3.68 2.61 9.69
C TYR A 405 3.93 2.94 8.22
N GLY A 406 3.27 3.96 7.66
CA GLY A 406 3.47 4.43 6.30
C GLY A 406 4.36 5.66 6.21
N PHE A 407 5.33 5.65 5.29
CA PHE A 407 6.24 6.76 5.04
C PHE A 407 6.55 6.89 3.54
N LEU A 408 6.79 8.12 3.11
CA LEU A 408 7.28 8.43 1.77
C LEU A 408 8.34 9.53 1.86
N ALA A 409 9.53 9.27 1.30
CA ALA A 409 10.52 10.27 0.99
C ALA A 409 10.50 10.56 -0.52
N GLU A 410 10.69 11.82 -0.92
CA GLU A 410 10.61 12.28 -2.31
C GLU A 410 9.18 12.16 -2.89
N ASP A 411 8.98 12.57 -4.14
CA ASP A 411 7.65 12.74 -4.71
C ASP A 411 7.38 11.94 -6.01
N PHE A 412 8.32 11.10 -6.42
CA PHE A 412 8.14 10.27 -7.62
C PHE A 412 7.12 9.14 -7.44
N VAL A 413 6.81 8.77 -6.21
CA VAL A 413 5.68 7.94 -5.77
C VAL A 413 4.67 8.84 -5.06
N ARG A 414 3.38 8.52 -5.13
CA ARG A 414 2.32 9.30 -4.49
C ARG A 414 1.45 8.49 -3.54
N ASP A 415 2.05 7.45 -2.98
CA ASP A 415 1.51 6.66 -1.87
C ASP A 415 2.67 6.24 -0.97
N LYS A 416 2.37 5.62 0.16
CA LYS A 416 3.37 5.04 1.06
C LYS A 416 4.27 4.08 0.30
N ASP A 417 5.55 4.10 0.58
CA ASP A 417 6.55 3.30 -0.13
C ASP A 417 7.44 2.53 0.85
N ALA A 418 7.12 1.24 1.06
CA ALA A 418 7.93 0.38 1.92
C ALA A 418 9.28 0.02 1.29
N VAL A 419 9.43 0.07 -0.03
CA VAL A 419 10.70 -0.26 -0.69
C VAL A 419 11.75 0.79 -0.35
N SER A 420 11.46 2.06 -0.59
CA SER A 420 12.36 3.16 -0.20
C SER A 420 12.47 3.31 1.32
N ALA A 421 11.39 3.11 2.05
CA ALA A 421 11.37 3.23 3.50
C ALA A 421 12.25 2.17 4.20
N CYS A 422 12.22 0.92 3.75
CA CYS A 422 13.13 -0.13 4.27
C CYS A 422 14.60 0.25 4.04
N CYS A 423 14.94 0.69 2.84
CA CYS A 423 16.31 1.12 2.52
C CYS A 423 16.73 2.33 3.37
N LEU A 424 15.83 3.30 3.52
CA LEU A 424 16.12 4.52 4.27
C LEU A 424 16.30 4.25 5.77
N ILE A 425 15.47 3.41 6.40
CA ILE A 425 15.66 3.10 7.82
C ILE A 425 16.93 2.28 8.05
N ALA A 426 17.31 1.42 7.11
CA ALA A 426 18.60 0.72 7.15
C ALA A 426 19.78 1.71 7.03
N GLU A 427 19.67 2.74 6.18
CA GLU A 427 20.65 3.83 6.11
C GLU A 427 20.71 4.64 7.42
N VAL A 428 19.57 4.94 8.03
CA VAL A 428 19.51 5.62 9.33
C VAL A 428 20.24 4.80 10.40
N ALA A 429 20.04 3.48 10.41
CA ALA A 429 20.74 2.58 11.34
C ALA A 429 22.26 2.55 11.08
N ALA A 430 22.68 2.53 9.82
CA ALA A 430 24.09 2.58 9.43
C ALA A 430 24.70 3.93 9.83
N TRP A 431 24.02 5.04 9.61
CA TRP A 431 24.45 6.37 10.02
C TRP A 431 24.55 6.51 11.54
N ALA A 432 23.60 5.96 12.30
CA ALA A 432 23.69 5.93 13.75
C ALA A 432 24.94 5.16 14.20
N LYS A 433 25.21 4.01 13.63
CA LYS A 433 26.40 3.19 13.90
C LYS A 433 27.70 3.93 13.56
N ASP A 434 27.70 4.69 12.47
CA ASP A 434 28.83 5.54 12.06
C ASP A 434 29.10 6.66 13.08
N ASN A 435 28.10 7.06 13.84
CA ASN A 435 28.20 8.03 14.95
C ASN A 435 28.35 7.34 16.33
N GLY A 436 28.68 6.05 16.35
CA GLY A 436 28.88 5.27 17.59
C GLY A 436 27.60 4.98 18.37
N LYS A 437 26.45 4.95 17.71
CA LYS A 437 25.13 4.77 18.31
C LYS A 437 24.36 3.63 17.66
N THR A 438 23.42 3.05 18.41
CA THR A 438 22.39 2.18 17.85
C THR A 438 21.19 3.01 17.38
N LEU A 439 20.31 2.40 16.59
CA LEU A 439 19.05 3.03 16.18
C LEU A 439 18.19 3.43 17.39
N TYR A 440 18.16 2.59 18.42
CA TYR A 440 17.47 2.88 19.67
C TYR A 440 18.05 4.11 20.39
N GLN A 441 19.38 4.20 20.48
CA GLN A 441 20.05 5.36 21.09
C GLN A 441 19.79 6.65 20.32
N LEU A 442 19.72 6.58 18.97
CA LEU A 442 19.32 7.72 18.15
C LEU A 442 17.91 8.20 18.52
N LEU A 443 16.96 7.26 18.68
CA LEU A 443 15.61 7.61 19.10
C LEU A 443 15.61 8.30 20.48
N MET A 444 16.39 7.79 21.43
CA MET A 444 16.53 8.41 22.75
C MET A 444 17.15 9.81 22.69
N ASP A 445 18.14 10.02 21.85
CA ASP A 445 18.74 11.34 21.62
C ASP A 445 17.72 12.35 21.05
N ILE A 446 16.86 11.92 20.15
CA ILE A 446 15.79 12.77 19.63
C ILE A 446 14.83 13.18 20.75
N TYR A 447 14.49 12.27 21.65
CA TYR A 447 13.65 12.60 22.82
C TYR A 447 14.35 13.58 23.79
N VAL A 448 15.64 13.44 23.99
CA VAL A 448 16.41 14.37 24.82
C VAL A 448 16.44 15.77 24.20
N GLU A 449 16.58 15.86 22.89
CA GLU A 449 16.69 17.14 22.19
C GLU A 449 15.35 17.86 22.01
N TYR A 450 14.27 17.11 21.70
CA TYR A 450 12.96 17.69 21.34
C TYR A 450 11.85 17.46 22.38
N GLY A 451 12.10 16.66 23.38
CA GLY A 451 11.15 16.29 24.43
C GLY A 451 10.64 14.86 24.27
N PHE A 452 10.35 14.22 25.41
CA PHE A 452 9.82 12.87 25.44
C PHE A 452 8.33 12.87 25.09
N SER A 453 7.94 11.98 24.18
CA SER A 453 6.56 11.68 23.85
C SER A 453 6.41 10.16 23.65
N LYS A 454 5.34 9.58 24.19
CA LYS A 454 5.05 8.15 24.08
C LYS A 454 3.66 7.98 23.53
N GLU A 455 3.57 7.88 22.23
CA GLU A 455 2.34 7.56 21.52
C GLU A 455 2.13 6.04 21.51
N PHE A 456 0.88 5.63 21.61
CA PHE A 456 0.48 4.24 21.36
C PHE A 456 -0.89 4.20 20.69
N THR A 457 -1.15 3.15 19.94
CA THR A 457 -2.40 2.96 19.22
C THR A 457 -3.31 2.00 19.97
N VAL A 458 -4.58 2.39 20.14
CA VAL A 458 -5.62 1.49 20.63
C VAL A 458 -6.50 1.09 19.46
N ASN A 459 -6.46 -0.17 19.09
CA ASN A 459 -7.30 -0.71 18.03
C ASN A 459 -8.58 -1.31 18.63
N VAL A 460 -9.72 -0.81 18.18
CA VAL A 460 -11.03 -1.38 18.53
C VAL A 460 -11.68 -1.94 17.27
N VAL A 461 -11.82 -3.25 17.20
CA VAL A 461 -12.46 -3.94 16.07
C VAL A 461 -13.85 -4.41 16.49
N LYS A 462 -14.86 -3.97 15.75
CA LYS A 462 -16.25 -4.43 15.92
C LYS A 462 -16.72 -5.04 14.59
N PRO A 463 -16.70 -6.36 14.44
CA PRO A 463 -17.08 -7.02 13.20
C PRO A 463 -18.60 -7.12 13.03
N GLY A 464 -19.06 -7.20 11.77
CA GLY A 464 -20.44 -7.50 11.40
C GLY A 464 -21.41 -6.33 11.53
N LYS A 465 -22.69 -6.62 11.31
CA LYS A 465 -23.79 -5.64 11.34
C LYS A 465 -23.95 -4.92 12.70
N SER A 466 -23.47 -5.53 13.78
CA SER A 466 -23.51 -4.97 15.14
C SER A 466 -22.37 -3.99 15.46
N GLY A 467 -21.38 -3.87 14.60
CA GLY A 467 -20.25 -2.93 14.69
C GLY A 467 -20.54 -1.62 14.03
#